data_d97d8dfae40de0e3d02202d0ded0847f
#
_entry.id   d97d8dfae40de0e3d02202d0ded0847f
#
_cell.length_a   1.000
_cell.length_b   1.000
_cell.length_c   1.000
_cell.angle_alpha   90.00
_cell.angle_beta   90.00
_cell.angle_gamma   90.00
#
_symmetry.space_group_name_H-M   'P 1'
#
loop_
_entity.id
_entity.type
_entity.pdbx_description
1 polymer ?
#
loop_
_entity_poly.entity_id
_entity_poly.type
_entity_poly.pdbx_seq_one_letter_code
_entity_poly.pdbx_strand_id
1 'polypeptide(L)'
;MHQLSTTIVKYSVLDAPMEPAPIPAEDIISGSPESSMAILWRSDDNTLYNGVWHCTPGVFMLTHPGETICLVEGRATITPEGGEPVTVLPGEVVFIPEGTVARWEVHETVRKAFHSHDSSGTMIA
;
A
#
# COMPACT_ATOMS: atom_id res chain seq x y z
N MET A 1 -18.97 19.80 4.76
CA MET A 1 -17.76 20.59 4.51
C MET A 1 -16.55 19.86 5.08
N HIS A 2 -15.50 19.79 4.29
CA HIS A 2 -14.26 19.14 4.70
C HIS A 2 -13.48 20.06 5.65
N GLN A 3 -13.10 19.52 6.79
CA GLN A 3 -12.31 20.30 7.77
C GLN A 3 -10.87 19.77 7.74
N LEU A 4 -9.93 20.68 7.47
CA LEU A 4 -8.52 20.35 7.47
C LEU A 4 -7.97 20.33 8.90
N SER A 5 -7.18 19.31 9.19
CA SER A 5 -6.43 19.26 10.44
C SER A 5 -5.27 20.25 10.38
N THR A 6 -5.05 20.97 11.48
CA THR A 6 -3.87 21.82 11.63
C THR A 6 -2.77 21.15 12.44
N THR A 7 -3.03 19.92 12.90
CA THR A 7 -2.08 19.16 13.71
C THR A 7 -1.13 18.38 12.78
N ILE A 8 0.17 18.49 13.03
CA ILE A 8 1.17 17.67 12.37
C ILE A 8 1.20 16.32 13.09
N VAL A 9 1.08 15.24 12.32
CA VAL A 9 1.11 13.86 12.84
C VAL A 9 2.31 13.13 12.27
N LYS A 10 2.88 12.19 13.06
CA LYS A 10 4.01 11.39 12.59
C LYS A 10 3.98 9.99 13.17
N TYR A 11 4.48 9.03 12.37
CA TYR A 11 4.89 7.70 12.82
C TYR A 11 6.36 7.50 12.50
N SER A 12 7.04 6.69 13.30
CA SER A 12 8.24 6.04 12.81
C SER A 12 7.77 4.95 11.83
N VAL A 13 8.30 4.93 10.61
CA VAL A 13 7.90 3.93 9.63
C VAL A 13 8.22 2.50 10.09
N LEU A 14 9.25 2.34 10.94
CA LEU A 14 9.67 1.04 11.45
C LEU A 14 8.88 0.59 12.68
N ASP A 15 8.23 1.52 13.39
CA ASP A 15 7.54 1.27 14.66
C ASP A 15 6.06 1.65 14.61
N ALA A 16 5.50 1.87 13.43
CA ALA A 16 4.09 2.24 13.30
C ALA A 16 3.19 1.14 13.91
N PRO A 17 2.04 1.52 14.53
CA PRO A 17 1.14 0.56 15.17
C PRO A 17 0.33 -0.20 14.10
N MET A 18 0.92 -1.28 13.60
CA MET A 18 0.35 -2.06 12.49
C MET A 18 -0.85 -2.90 12.94
N GLU A 19 -1.87 -2.97 12.10
CA GLU A 19 -3.04 -3.81 12.29
C GLU A 19 -3.19 -4.76 11.11
N PRO A 20 -3.72 -5.98 11.31
CA PRO A 20 -3.95 -6.90 10.19
C PRO A 20 -4.80 -6.26 9.10
N ALA A 21 -4.37 -6.40 7.86
CA ALA A 21 -5.08 -5.94 6.66
C ALA A 21 -4.99 -7.06 5.63
N PRO A 22 -5.69 -8.19 5.86
CA PRO A 22 -5.48 -9.40 5.07
C PRO A 22 -5.84 -9.21 3.61
N ILE A 23 -5.01 -9.82 2.74
CA ILE A 23 -5.31 -9.92 1.32
C ILE A 23 -6.40 -10.98 1.17
N PRO A 24 -7.50 -10.70 0.44
CA PRO A 24 -8.54 -11.71 0.22
C PRO A 24 -7.95 -12.99 -0.37
N ALA A 25 -8.39 -14.13 0.15
CA ALA A 25 -7.85 -15.44 -0.26
C ALA A 25 -7.95 -15.65 -1.78
N GLU A 26 -9.02 -15.18 -2.39
CA GLU A 26 -9.24 -15.29 -3.84
C GLU A 26 -8.25 -14.50 -4.68
N ASP A 27 -7.57 -13.53 -4.08
CA ASP A 27 -6.58 -12.69 -4.76
C ASP A 27 -5.15 -13.23 -4.60
N ILE A 28 -4.95 -14.22 -3.75
CA ILE A 28 -3.63 -14.82 -3.52
C ILE A 28 -3.37 -15.88 -4.61
N ILE A 29 -2.25 -15.72 -5.32
CA ILE A 29 -1.83 -16.63 -6.39
C ILE A 29 -0.95 -17.74 -5.82
N SER A 30 0.01 -17.38 -4.94
CA SER A 30 0.88 -18.38 -4.32
C SER A 30 1.44 -17.86 -3.01
N GLY A 31 1.87 -18.78 -2.15
CA GLY A 31 2.40 -18.45 -0.84
C GLY A 31 1.31 -18.14 0.17
N SER A 32 1.74 -17.61 1.31
CA SER A 32 0.85 -17.23 2.41
C SER A 32 1.20 -15.83 2.89
N PRO A 33 1.08 -14.81 2.03
CA PRO A 33 1.44 -13.44 2.41
C PRO A 33 0.55 -12.94 3.53
N GLU A 34 1.18 -12.33 4.55
CA GLU A 34 0.49 -11.68 5.65
C GLU A 34 0.70 -10.18 5.52
N SER A 35 -0.40 -9.45 5.38
CA SER A 35 -0.42 -8.00 5.17
C SER A 35 -0.96 -7.28 6.38
N SER A 36 -0.33 -6.17 6.72
CA SER A 36 -0.77 -5.29 7.80
C SER A 36 -0.58 -3.83 7.40
N MET A 37 -1.29 -2.95 8.07
CA MET A 37 -1.32 -1.53 7.72
C MET A 37 -1.52 -0.67 8.96
N ALA A 38 -0.90 0.51 8.98
CA ALA A 38 -1.18 1.55 9.94
C ALA A 38 -1.57 2.81 9.18
N ILE A 39 -2.75 3.35 9.45
CA ILE A 39 -3.20 4.61 8.86
C ILE A 39 -2.69 5.75 9.73
N LEU A 40 -1.88 6.62 9.16
CA LEU A 40 -1.37 7.80 9.86
C LEU A 40 -2.41 8.91 9.88
N TRP A 41 -3.03 9.18 8.74
CA TRP A 41 -4.03 10.22 8.58
C TRP A 41 -4.98 9.85 7.44
N ARG A 42 -6.23 10.26 7.58
CA ARG A 42 -7.25 10.12 6.52
C ARG A 42 -8.13 11.35 6.46
N SER A 43 -8.64 11.66 5.27
CA SER A 43 -9.65 12.70 5.09
C SER A 43 -11.01 12.22 5.61
N ASP A 44 -11.93 13.16 5.86
CA ASP A 44 -13.24 12.84 6.40
C ASP A 44 -14.05 11.89 5.51
N ASP A 45 -13.87 11.99 4.19
CA ASP A 45 -14.56 11.14 3.21
C ASP A 45 -13.75 9.90 2.80
N ASN A 46 -12.60 9.67 3.43
CA ASN A 46 -11.69 8.54 3.15
C ASN A 46 -11.14 8.49 1.72
N THR A 47 -11.21 9.60 0.98
CA THR A 47 -10.63 9.64 -0.38
C THR A 47 -9.13 9.85 -0.36
N LEU A 48 -8.60 10.42 0.70
CA LEU A 48 -7.16 10.62 0.88
C LEU A 48 -6.73 9.95 2.18
N TYR A 49 -5.66 9.20 2.11
CA TYR A 49 -5.10 8.59 3.31
C TYR A 49 -3.64 8.24 3.10
N ASN A 50 -2.91 8.10 4.19
CA ASN A 50 -1.50 7.71 4.15
C ASN A 50 -1.15 6.90 5.37
N GLY A 51 0.01 6.26 5.32
CA GLY A 51 0.47 5.43 6.42
C GLY A 51 1.60 4.53 6.04
N VAL A 52 1.63 3.36 6.66
CA VAL A 52 2.66 2.34 6.48
C VAL A 52 1.98 1.00 6.17
N TRP A 53 2.54 0.26 5.23
CA TRP A 53 2.08 -1.08 4.87
C TRP A 53 3.24 -2.06 4.94
N HIS A 54 2.96 -3.26 5.42
CA HIS A 54 3.93 -4.32 5.61
C HIS A 54 3.34 -5.61 5.05
N CYS A 55 4.14 -6.40 4.34
CA CYS A 55 3.66 -7.67 3.77
C CYS A 55 4.81 -8.68 3.69
N THR A 56 4.53 -9.90 4.15
CA THR A 56 5.46 -11.01 4.03
C THR A 56 5.41 -11.61 2.62
N PRO A 57 6.41 -12.46 2.24
CA PRO A 57 6.51 -12.97 0.87
C PRO A 57 5.27 -13.71 0.38
N GLY A 58 4.97 -13.53 -0.90
CA GLY A 58 3.87 -14.17 -1.59
C GLY A 58 3.58 -13.48 -2.91
N VAL A 59 2.63 -14.03 -3.66
CA VAL A 59 2.20 -13.50 -4.95
C VAL A 59 0.69 -13.31 -4.92
N PHE A 60 0.22 -12.13 -5.30
CA PHE A 60 -1.20 -11.78 -5.23
C PHE A 60 -1.55 -10.66 -6.19
N MET A 61 -2.85 -10.49 -6.44
CA MET A 61 -3.37 -9.39 -7.24
C MET A 61 -3.89 -8.30 -6.33
N LEU A 62 -3.68 -7.06 -6.73
CA LEU A 62 -4.26 -5.88 -6.05
C LEU A 62 -4.87 -4.95 -7.09
N THR A 63 -6.02 -4.36 -6.73
CA THR A 63 -6.57 -3.21 -7.44
C THR A 63 -6.20 -1.97 -6.62
N HIS A 64 -5.48 -1.05 -7.26
CA HIS A 64 -4.86 0.07 -6.56
C HIS A 64 -5.71 1.32 -6.51
N PRO A 65 -5.67 2.06 -5.39
CA PRO A 65 -5.94 3.50 -5.44
C PRO A 65 -4.81 4.20 -6.21
N GLY A 66 -4.95 5.48 -6.51
CA GLY A 66 -3.81 6.28 -6.91
C GLY A 66 -2.85 6.34 -5.74
N GLU A 67 -1.62 5.88 -5.92
CA GLU A 67 -0.74 5.64 -4.78
C GLU A 67 0.70 6.02 -5.09
N THR A 68 1.28 6.82 -4.19
CA THR A 68 2.72 7.07 -4.17
C THR A 68 3.30 6.27 -3.01
N ILE A 69 4.29 5.44 -3.29
CA ILE A 69 4.93 4.61 -2.27
C ILE A 69 6.43 4.89 -2.22
N CYS A 70 6.99 4.77 -1.02
CA CYS A 70 8.43 4.72 -0.82
C CYS A 70 8.74 3.43 -0.09
N LEU A 71 9.49 2.54 -0.73
CA LEU A 71 9.88 1.28 -0.11
C LEU A 71 11.00 1.56 0.90
N VAL A 72 10.88 1.00 2.10
CA VAL A 72 11.85 1.19 3.19
C VAL A 72 12.63 -0.10 3.45
N GLU A 73 11.96 -1.24 3.33
CA GLU A 73 12.57 -2.56 3.52
C GLU A 73 12.05 -3.53 2.47
N GLY A 74 12.87 -4.52 2.15
CA GLY A 74 12.48 -5.64 1.32
C GLY A 74 12.64 -5.41 -0.18
N ARG A 75 11.95 -6.24 -0.95
CA ARG A 75 11.99 -6.20 -2.41
C ARG A 75 10.70 -6.80 -2.98
N ALA A 76 10.12 -6.11 -3.94
CA ALA A 76 8.92 -6.58 -4.61
C ALA A 76 8.97 -6.26 -6.10
N THR A 77 8.27 -7.08 -6.88
CA THR A 77 8.05 -6.82 -8.31
C THR A 77 6.56 -6.59 -8.52
N ILE A 78 6.21 -5.47 -9.12
CA ILE A 78 4.83 -5.06 -9.40
C ILE A 78 4.65 -5.08 -10.91
N THR A 79 3.71 -5.90 -11.40
CA THR A 79 3.42 -6.01 -12.83
C THR A 79 1.98 -5.58 -13.06
N PRO A 80 1.75 -4.39 -13.66
CA PRO A 80 0.39 -3.99 -14.02
C PRO A 80 -0.13 -4.84 -15.17
N GLU A 81 -1.44 -5.06 -15.22
CA GLU A 81 -2.06 -5.76 -16.35
C GLU A 81 -1.71 -5.06 -17.66
N GLY A 82 -1.18 -5.82 -18.63
CA GLY A 82 -0.78 -5.29 -19.92
C GLY A 82 0.48 -4.46 -19.93
N GLY A 83 1.20 -4.38 -18.80
CA GLY A 83 2.41 -3.57 -18.67
C GLY A 83 3.64 -4.38 -18.29
N GLU A 84 4.74 -3.66 -18.11
CA GLU A 84 6.03 -4.26 -17.80
C GLU A 84 6.24 -4.40 -16.29
N PRO A 85 6.98 -5.44 -15.85
CA PRO A 85 7.34 -5.57 -14.45
C PRO A 85 8.17 -4.40 -13.94
N VAL A 86 7.87 -3.95 -12.73
CA VAL A 86 8.66 -2.92 -12.04
C VAL A 86 9.14 -3.52 -10.72
N THR A 87 10.44 -3.67 -10.58
CA THR A 87 11.05 -4.13 -9.33
C THR A 87 11.38 -2.92 -8.47
N VAL A 88 10.97 -2.96 -7.21
CA VAL A 88 11.12 -1.87 -6.26
C VAL A 88 12.06 -2.28 -5.15
N LEU A 89 13.03 -1.41 -4.86
CA LEU A 89 14.07 -1.60 -3.84
C LEU A 89 13.97 -0.52 -2.77
N PRO A 90 14.55 -0.75 -1.57
CA PRO A 90 14.53 0.25 -0.51
C PRO A 90 15.08 1.60 -0.97
N GLY A 91 14.39 2.67 -0.60
CA GLY A 91 14.74 4.04 -0.97
C GLY A 91 14.14 4.49 -2.29
N GLU A 92 13.49 3.61 -3.04
CA GLU A 92 12.87 3.98 -4.31
C GLU A 92 11.41 4.42 -4.11
N VAL A 93 10.99 5.37 -4.94
CA VAL A 93 9.63 5.91 -4.94
C VAL A 93 8.93 5.46 -6.21
N VAL A 94 7.69 4.98 -6.07
CA VAL A 94 6.88 4.51 -7.20
C VAL A 94 5.52 5.17 -7.14
N PHE A 95 5.00 5.57 -8.31
CA PHE A 95 3.62 6.01 -8.43
C PHE A 95 2.81 4.98 -9.20
N ILE A 96 1.64 4.61 -8.65
CA ILE A 96 0.70 3.67 -9.27
C ILE A 96 -0.61 4.43 -9.51
N PRO A 97 -1.06 4.55 -10.76
CA PRO A 97 -2.32 5.24 -11.07
C PRO A 97 -3.54 4.53 -10.46
N GLU A 98 -4.54 5.32 -10.11
CA GLU A 98 -5.80 4.79 -9.60
C GLU A 98 -6.46 3.85 -10.62
N GLY A 99 -6.98 2.71 -10.14
CA GLY A 99 -7.62 1.71 -10.98
C GLY A 99 -6.67 0.67 -11.55
N THR A 100 -5.37 0.81 -11.32
CA THR A 100 -4.40 -0.18 -11.79
C THR A 100 -4.65 -1.51 -11.10
N VAL A 101 -4.80 -2.57 -11.89
CA VAL A 101 -4.81 -3.95 -11.41
C VAL A 101 -3.42 -4.51 -11.63
N ALA A 102 -2.75 -4.90 -10.57
CA ALA A 102 -1.36 -5.33 -10.65
C ALA A 102 -1.12 -6.63 -9.89
N ARG A 103 -0.19 -7.39 -10.43
CA ARG A 103 0.34 -8.57 -9.76
C ARG A 103 1.53 -8.13 -8.92
N TRP A 104 1.47 -8.45 -7.63
CA TRP A 104 2.57 -8.22 -6.70
C TRP A 104 3.29 -9.52 -6.42
N GLU A 105 4.61 -9.47 -6.51
CA GLU A 105 5.49 -10.54 -6.07
C GLU A 105 6.36 -9.98 -4.97
N VAL A 106 6.04 -10.29 -3.71
CA VAL A 106 6.86 -9.90 -2.58
C VAL A 106 7.93 -10.96 -2.40
N HIS A 107 9.17 -10.60 -2.74
CA HIS A 107 10.32 -11.52 -2.69
C HIS A 107 10.92 -11.56 -1.29
N GLU A 108 11.05 -10.41 -0.67
CA GLU A 108 11.51 -10.23 0.71
C GLU A 108 10.50 -9.37 1.42
N THR A 109 10.22 -9.66 2.69
CA THR A 109 9.23 -8.91 3.47
C THR A 109 9.39 -7.41 3.23
N VAL A 110 8.34 -6.76 2.78
CA VAL A 110 8.35 -5.33 2.44
C VAL A 110 7.71 -4.48 3.53
N ARG A 111 8.25 -3.28 3.65
CA ARG A 111 7.65 -2.20 4.43
C ARG A 111 7.72 -0.94 3.58
N LYS A 112 6.59 -0.28 3.41
CA LYS A 112 6.51 0.94 2.61
C LYS A 112 5.75 2.04 3.35
N ALA A 113 6.18 3.29 3.14
CA ALA A 113 5.36 4.45 3.44
C ALA A 113 4.54 4.77 2.18
N PHE A 114 3.29 5.17 2.34
CA PHE A 114 2.44 5.44 1.19
C PHE A 114 1.50 6.63 1.42
N HIS A 115 1.11 7.26 0.31
CA HIS A 115 0.01 8.22 0.26
C HIS A 115 -0.92 7.82 -0.87
N SER A 116 -2.21 7.70 -0.56
CA SER A 116 -3.21 7.17 -1.49
C SER A 116 -4.36 8.13 -1.74
N HIS A 117 -4.87 8.08 -2.96
CA HIS A 117 -6.11 8.74 -3.38
C HIS A 117 -7.07 7.69 -3.93
N ASP A 118 -8.20 7.51 -3.26
CA ASP A 118 -9.28 6.60 -3.66
C ASP A 118 -10.55 7.41 -3.89
N SER A 119 -10.91 7.61 -5.16
CA SER A 119 -12.07 8.43 -5.55
C SER A 119 -13.38 7.95 -4.94
N SER A 120 -13.50 6.64 -4.69
CA SER A 120 -14.71 6.05 -4.11
C SER A 120 -14.84 6.30 -2.61
N GLY A 121 -13.72 6.50 -1.91
CA GLY A 121 -13.70 6.63 -0.45
C GLY A 121 -14.07 5.35 0.28
N THR A 122 -13.97 4.18 -0.36
CA THR A 122 -14.44 2.91 0.21
C THR A 122 -13.33 1.95 0.63
N MET A 123 -12.09 2.14 0.17
CA MET A 123 -11.00 1.18 0.43
C MET A 123 -10.63 1.05 1.91
N ILE A 124 -10.76 2.14 2.67
CA ILE A 124 -10.45 2.14 4.11
C ILE A 124 -11.67 2.46 4.97
N ALA A 125 -12.83 2.48 4.36
CA ALA A 125 -14.08 2.79 5.07
C ALA A 125 -14.47 1.68 6.05
#